data_0f28a940b4944aa2e78ef3fe1d7626a3
#
_entry.id   0f28a940b4944aa2e78ef3fe1d7626a3
#
_cell.length_a   1.000
_cell.length_b   1.000
_cell.length_c   1.000
_cell.angle_alpha   90.00
_cell.angle_beta   90.00
_cell.angle_gamma   90.00
#
_symmetry.space_group_name_H-M   'P 1'
#
loop_
_entity.id
_entity.type
_entity.pdbx_description
1 polymer ?
#
loop_
_entity_poly.entity_id
_entity_poly.type
_entity_poly.pdbx_seq_one_letter_code
_entity_poly.pdbx_strand_id
1 'polypeptide(L)'
;FMAEMIQPRIGEQMADFACGTGGFLVSWLKQLEKQVDNTAASEAMGQSIYGIEKKPFPYMLCITNMLLHGVDVPRVYHDNSLLKDVLDYTEKDRFDVCLMNPPYGGSEKNDVKNHFPADLASSETADLFMSVIMYRLKQTGRAAVILPDGFLFGTDNAKISIKKKLLKEFNLHTIIRMPNSVFAPYTSITTNILFFDHKGPTKETWFYRLDMPEGYKHFSKTKPMKLEHFQPVKEWWNDRQEITIDGFDKSKCYTAEQLIETNYNLDLCGYPHIEEEILDPHDLILQYQEKRAGLNATIDTVLDKITRLLEKA
;
A
#
# COMPACT_ATOMS: atom_id res chain seq x y z
N PHE A 1 -1.48 -4.88 -9.75
CA PHE A 1 -1.04 -5.96 -8.88
C PHE A 1 -2.10 -6.33 -7.85
N MET A 2 -2.45 -5.46 -6.88
CA MET A 2 -3.42 -5.78 -5.82
C MET A 2 -4.74 -6.33 -6.37
N ALA A 3 -5.33 -5.70 -7.37
CA ALA A 3 -6.55 -6.15 -8.01
C ALA A 3 -6.44 -7.54 -8.67
N GLU A 4 -5.25 -7.91 -9.14
CA GLU A 4 -4.97 -9.23 -9.70
C GLU A 4 -4.84 -10.27 -8.57
N MET A 5 -4.08 -9.96 -7.51
CA MET A 5 -3.82 -10.90 -6.42
C MET A 5 -5.05 -11.19 -5.57
N ILE A 6 -6.00 -10.26 -5.50
CA ILE A 6 -7.26 -10.45 -4.77
C ILE A 6 -8.25 -11.36 -5.53
N GLN A 7 -7.98 -11.70 -6.79
CA GLN A 7 -8.76 -12.60 -7.63
C GLN A 7 -10.27 -12.24 -7.70
N PRO A 8 -10.63 -11.13 -8.39
CA PRO A 8 -12.01 -10.71 -8.58
C PRO A 8 -12.88 -11.77 -9.25
N ARG A 9 -14.17 -11.80 -8.90
CA ARG A 9 -15.18 -12.69 -9.51
C ARG A 9 -16.41 -11.90 -9.90
N ILE A 10 -17.03 -12.24 -11.02
CA ILE A 10 -18.32 -11.67 -11.42
C ILE A 10 -19.34 -11.91 -10.31
N GLY A 11 -20.13 -10.86 -9.98
CA GLY A 11 -21.13 -10.86 -8.91
C GLY A 11 -20.62 -10.36 -7.55
N GLU A 12 -19.31 -10.24 -7.34
CA GLU A 12 -18.76 -9.62 -6.14
C GLU A 12 -18.87 -8.09 -6.19
N GLN A 13 -19.04 -7.48 -5.02
CA GLN A 13 -19.04 -6.03 -4.83
C GLN A 13 -17.72 -5.57 -4.22
N MET A 14 -17.02 -4.65 -4.88
CA MET A 14 -15.76 -4.08 -4.40
C MET A 14 -15.95 -2.63 -3.97
N ALA A 15 -15.33 -2.26 -2.85
CA ALA A 15 -15.32 -0.89 -2.33
C ALA A 15 -13.90 -0.31 -2.25
N ASP A 16 -13.83 1.01 -2.53
CA ASP A 16 -12.70 1.89 -2.20
C ASP A 16 -13.26 3.13 -1.49
N PHE A 17 -12.95 3.27 -0.20
CA PHE A 17 -13.51 4.33 0.65
C PHE A 17 -12.72 5.65 0.59
N ALA A 18 -11.67 5.73 -0.22
CA ALA A 18 -10.94 6.96 -0.57
C ALA A 18 -10.42 6.83 -2.01
N CYS A 19 -11.36 6.68 -2.96
CA CYS A 19 -11.07 6.18 -4.29
C CYS A 19 -10.27 7.16 -5.18
N GLY A 20 -10.08 8.41 -4.75
CA GLY A 20 -9.33 9.38 -5.53
C GLY A 20 -9.90 9.53 -6.93
N THR A 21 -9.08 9.26 -7.93
CA THR A 21 -9.49 9.28 -9.36
C THR A 21 -10.01 7.93 -9.88
N GLY A 22 -10.23 6.95 -8.99
CA GLY A 22 -10.82 5.64 -9.33
C GLY A 22 -9.83 4.60 -9.83
N GLY A 23 -8.54 4.70 -9.52
CA GLY A 23 -7.53 3.77 -9.99
C GLY A 23 -7.78 2.31 -9.62
N PHE A 24 -8.21 2.00 -8.39
CA PHE A 24 -8.59 0.65 -8.00
C PHE A 24 -9.90 0.19 -8.63
N LEU A 25 -10.88 1.10 -8.77
CA LEU A 25 -12.15 0.79 -9.43
C LEU A 25 -11.90 0.35 -10.89
N VAL A 26 -11.10 1.09 -11.64
CA VAL A 26 -10.69 0.72 -13.00
C VAL A 26 -9.92 -0.59 -13.03
N SER A 27 -8.98 -0.76 -12.10
CA SER A 27 -8.18 -2.00 -12.05
C SER A 27 -9.04 -3.23 -11.75
N TRP A 28 -10.07 -3.08 -10.92
CA TRP A 28 -11.07 -4.09 -10.65
C TRP A 28 -11.87 -4.45 -11.91
N LEU A 29 -12.44 -3.46 -12.58
CA LEU A 29 -13.20 -3.67 -13.83
C LEU A 29 -12.37 -4.40 -14.89
N LYS A 30 -11.11 -4.00 -15.09
CA LYS A 30 -10.20 -4.67 -16.04
C LYS A 30 -9.91 -6.14 -15.70
N GLN A 31 -9.98 -6.56 -14.44
CA GLN A 31 -9.86 -7.96 -14.09
C GLN A 31 -11.16 -8.72 -14.37
N LEU A 32 -12.31 -8.10 -14.10
CA LEU A 32 -13.61 -8.71 -14.37
C LEU A 32 -13.92 -8.81 -15.87
N GLU A 33 -13.49 -7.81 -16.66
CA GLU A 33 -13.67 -7.80 -18.12
C GLU A 33 -13.16 -9.08 -18.79
N LYS A 34 -12.13 -9.70 -18.25
CA LYS A 34 -11.58 -10.98 -18.72
C LYS A 34 -12.52 -12.16 -18.48
N GLN A 35 -13.56 -11.99 -17.69
CA GLN A 35 -14.53 -13.02 -17.29
C GLN A 35 -15.93 -12.76 -17.89
N VAL A 36 -16.12 -11.63 -18.57
CA VAL A 36 -17.39 -11.26 -19.20
C VAL A 36 -17.59 -12.05 -20.47
N ASP A 37 -18.61 -12.89 -20.51
CA ASP A 37 -18.98 -13.75 -21.63
C ASP A 37 -20.41 -13.51 -22.13
N ASN A 38 -21.20 -12.70 -21.42
CA ASN A 38 -22.58 -12.38 -21.76
C ASN A 38 -23.01 -11.01 -21.20
N THR A 39 -24.20 -10.53 -21.64
CA THR A 39 -24.75 -9.22 -21.23
C THR A 39 -24.96 -9.12 -19.70
N ALA A 40 -25.48 -10.19 -19.07
CA ALA A 40 -25.71 -10.19 -17.62
C ALA A 40 -24.41 -10.06 -16.83
N ALA A 41 -23.33 -10.71 -17.27
CA ALA A 41 -21.99 -10.55 -16.67
C ALA A 41 -21.45 -9.14 -16.86
N SER A 42 -21.70 -8.50 -18.01
CA SER A 42 -21.31 -7.10 -18.28
C SER A 42 -22.06 -6.14 -17.36
N GLU A 43 -23.35 -6.30 -17.18
CA GLU A 43 -24.16 -5.50 -16.26
C GLU A 43 -23.71 -5.68 -14.81
N ALA A 44 -23.49 -6.93 -14.37
CA ALA A 44 -22.98 -7.23 -13.03
C ALA A 44 -21.60 -6.59 -12.79
N MET A 45 -20.71 -6.61 -13.78
CA MET A 45 -19.42 -5.92 -13.72
C MET A 45 -19.58 -4.42 -13.52
N GLY A 46 -20.44 -3.75 -14.29
CA GLY A 46 -20.68 -2.30 -14.18
C GLY A 46 -21.24 -1.89 -12.81
N GLN A 47 -22.01 -2.78 -12.16
CA GLN A 47 -22.59 -2.54 -10.83
C GLN A 47 -21.70 -2.99 -9.67
N SER A 48 -20.56 -3.61 -9.94
CA SER A 48 -19.71 -4.23 -8.92
C SER A 48 -18.84 -3.26 -8.12
N ILE A 49 -18.76 -2.00 -8.53
CA ILE A 49 -17.92 -0.99 -7.89
C ILE A 49 -18.69 -0.11 -6.91
N TYR A 50 -18.01 0.30 -5.85
CA TYR A 50 -18.48 1.30 -4.90
C TYR A 50 -17.29 2.19 -4.49
N GLY A 51 -17.42 3.49 -4.67
CA GLY A 51 -16.36 4.46 -4.32
C GLY A 51 -16.88 5.59 -3.44
N ILE A 52 -16.03 6.07 -2.54
CA ILE A 52 -16.25 7.33 -1.82
C ILE A 52 -15.00 8.19 -1.99
N GLU A 53 -15.19 9.47 -2.31
CA GLU A 53 -14.10 10.45 -2.38
C GLU A 53 -14.56 11.78 -1.74
N LYS A 54 -13.75 12.26 -0.77
CA LYS A 54 -14.04 13.46 0.01
C LYS A 54 -13.77 14.75 -0.78
N LYS A 55 -12.78 14.75 -1.69
CA LYS A 55 -12.36 15.94 -2.43
C LYS A 55 -13.13 16.05 -3.74
N PRO A 56 -13.73 17.24 -4.04
CA PRO A 56 -14.59 17.38 -5.22
C PRO A 56 -13.87 17.15 -6.54
N PHE A 57 -12.62 17.61 -6.69
CA PHE A 57 -11.90 17.47 -7.95
C PHE A 57 -11.50 16.02 -8.28
N PRO A 58 -10.88 15.23 -7.38
CA PRO A 58 -10.68 13.81 -7.62
C PRO A 58 -11.97 13.02 -7.82
N TYR A 59 -13.05 13.35 -7.08
CA TYR A 59 -14.37 12.76 -7.29
C TYR A 59 -14.87 12.95 -8.73
N MET A 60 -14.82 14.17 -9.24
CA MET A 60 -15.23 14.48 -10.61
C MET A 60 -14.39 13.70 -11.63
N LEU A 61 -13.08 13.61 -11.42
CA LEU A 61 -12.20 12.81 -12.27
C LEU A 61 -12.53 11.32 -12.18
N CYS A 62 -12.89 10.81 -11.00
CA CYS A 62 -13.33 9.43 -10.82
C CYS A 62 -14.58 9.13 -11.63
N ILE A 63 -15.61 9.96 -11.52
CA ILE A 63 -16.85 9.81 -12.31
C ILE A 63 -16.52 9.77 -13.81
N THR A 64 -15.75 10.75 -14.30
CA THR A 64 -15.33 10.79 -15.70
C THR A 64 -14.58 9.52 -16.12
N ASN A 65 -13.69 9.04 -15.27
CA ASN A 65 -12.92 7.84 -15.51
C ASN A 65 -13.81 6.59 -15.60
N MET A 66 -14.82 6.46 -14.73
CA MET A 66 -15.78 5.36 -14.76
C MET A 66 -16.62 5.38 -16.06
N LEU A 67 -17.11 6.54 -16.46
CA LEU A 67 -17.84 6.70 -17.72
C LEU A 67 -16.99 6.29 -18.93
N LEU A 68 -15.72 6.70 -18.97
CA LEU A 68 -14.78 6.30 -20.03
C LEU A 68 -14.47 4.79 -20.06
N HIS A 69 -14.72 4.09 -18.96
CA HIS A 69 -14.58 2.62 -18.87
C HIS A 69 -15.94 1.90 -18.97
N GLY A 70 -16.96 2.57 -19.53
CA GLY A 70 -18.25 1.95 -19.85
C GLY A 70 -19.19 1.73 -18.66
N VAL A 71 -18.99 2.43 -17.55
CA VAL A 71 -19.91 2.41 -16.40
C VAL A 71 -20.82 3.62 -16.47
N ASP A 72 -22.01 3.47 -17.02
CA ASP A 72 -22.96 4.57 -17.26
C ASP A 72 -23.47 5.24 -15.98
N VAL A 73 -23.65 4.47 -14.90
CA VAL A 73 -24.12 4.96 -13.60
C VAL A 73 -23.15 4.50 -12.51
N PRO A 74 -22.00 5.20 -12.34
CA PRO A 74 -21.01 4.84 -11.33
C PRO A 74 -21.55 5.00 -9.91
N ARG A 75 -21.44 3.96 -9.09
CA ARG A 75 -21.72 4.02 -7.65
C ARG A 75 -20.56 4.65 -6.89
N VAL A 76 -20.26 5.91 -7.20
CA VAL A 76 -19.22 6.70 -6.56
C VAL A 76 -19.87 7.93 -5.92
N TYR A 77 -19.53 8.20 -4.67
CA TYR A 77 -20.18 9.23 -3.87
C TYR A 77 -19.17 10.29 -3.41
N HIS A 78 -19.58 11.55 -3.50
CA HIS A 78 -18.83 12.68 -2.96
C HIS A 78 -19.16 12.82 -1.47
N ASP A 79 -18.42 12.16 -0.61
CA ASP A 79 -18.68 12.10 0.82
C ASP A 79 -17.40 11.83 1.61
N ASN A 80 -17.48 11.91 2.94
CA ASN A 80 -16.41 11.56 3.86
C ASN A 80 -16.71 10.24 4.57
N SER A 81 -15.99 9.20 4.22
CA SER A 81 -16.14 7.83 4.75
C SER A 81 -15.98 7.71 6.28
N LEU A 82 -15.40 8.72 6.92
CA LEU A 82 -15.12 8.71 8.36
C LEU A 82 -16.21 9.39 9.21
N LEU A 83 -17.31 9.90 8.60
CA LEU A 83 -18.37 10.61 9.30
C LEU A 83 -19.55 9.74 9.73
N LYS A 84 -19.63 8.48 9.27
CA LYS A 84 -20.63 7.54 9.73
C LYS A 84 -20.05 6.70 10.87
N ASP A 85 -20.83 6.51 11.94
CA ASP A 85 -20.45 5.62 13.03
C ASP A 85 -20.24 4.20 12.48
N VAL A 86 -19.09 3.60 12.80
CA VAL A 86 -18.76 2.27 12.28
C VAL A 86 -19.67 1.18 12.83
N LEU A 87 -20.33 1.43 13.96
CA LEU A 87 -21.29 0.50 14.58
C LEU A 87 -22.66 0.54 13.89
N ASP A 88 -22.96 1.57 13.11
CA ASP A 88 -24.21 1.69 12.35
C ASP A 88 -24.18 0.97 11.00
N TYR A 89 -23.06 0.34 10.64
CA TYR A 89 -22.99 -0.46 9.42
C TYR A 89 -23.72 -1.79 9.58
N THR A 90 -24.59 -2.08 8.61
CA THR A 90 -25.37 -3.31 8.52
C THR A 90 -24.80 -4.23 7.45
N GLU A 91 -25.34 -5.44 7.32
CA GLU A 91 -24.94 -6.39 6.26
C GLU A 91 -25.06 -5.79 4.83
N LYS A 92 -26.02 -4.87 4.61
CA LYS A 92 -26.21 -4.19 3.32
C LYS A 92 -25.07 -3.19 3.00
N ASP A 93 -24.36 -2.75 4.02
CA ASP A 93 -23.23 -1.81 3.90
C ASP A 93 -21.88 -2.52 3.68
N ARG A 94 -21.88 -3.87 3.67
CA ARG A 94 -20.67 -4.68 3.58
C ARG A 94 -20.37 -5.13 2.15
N PHE A 95 -19.10 -5.29 1.87
CA PHE A 95 -18.55 -5.62 0.55
C PHE A 95 -17.79 -6.94 0.57
N ASP A 96 -17.74 -7.60 -0.61
CA ASP A 96 -16.98 -8.82 -0.81
C ASP A 96 -15.47 -8.53 -0.86
N VAL A 97 -15.11 -7.39 -1.42
CA VAL A 97 -13.70 -6.98 -1.58
C VAL A 97 -13.51 -5.52 -1.20
N CYS A 98 -12.40 -5.22 -0.53
CA CYS A 98 -11.92 -3.86 -0.35
C CYS A 98 -10.50 -3.73 -0.94
N LEU A 99 -10.32 -2.78 -1.86
CA LEU A 99 -9.02 -2.35 -2.36
C LEU A 99 -8.84 -0.88 -2.01
N MET A 100 -7.79 -0.55 -1.28
CA MET A 100 -7.66 0.81 -0.79
C MET A 100 -6.21 1.27 -0.62
N ASN A 101 -5.99 2.54 -0.92
CA ASN A 101 -4.82 3.30 -0.57
C ASN A 101 -5.27 4.54 0.23
N PRO A 102 -5.45 4.42 1.57
CA PRO A 102 -5.93 5.54 2.37
C PRO A 102 -4.93 6.71 2.37
N PRO A 103 -5.38 7.94 2.60
CA PRO A 103 -4.47 9.08 2.71
C PRO A 103 -3.56 8.92 3.94
N TYR A 104 -2.25 9.21 3.75
CA TYR A 104 -1.23 9.15 4.81
C TYR A 104 -0.96 10.53 5.41
N GLY A 105 -0.52 10.56 6.68
CA GLY A 105 -0.09 11.77 7.38
C GLY A 105 -1.20 12.79 7.67
N GLY A 106 -2.46 12.40 7.45
CA GLY A 106 -3.62 13.18 7.88
C GLY A 106 -3.90 12.97 9.35
N SER A 107 -4.32 14.05 10.04
CA SER A 107 -4.85 13.96 11.39
C SER A 107 -6.32 14.38 11.39
N GLU A 108 -7.16 13.55 11.99
CA GLU A 108 -8.59 13.81 12.07
C GLU A 108 -8.98 14.46 13.39
N LYS A 109 -10.01 15.33 13.34
CA LYS A 109 -10.57 16.02 14.50
C LYS A 109 -11.30 15.06 15.45
N ASN A 110 -11.51 15.48 16.69
CA ASN A 110 -12.23 14.68 17.67
C ASN A 110 -13.66 14.31 17.23
N ASP A 111 -14.33 15.19 16.51
CA ASP A 111 -15.68 14.90 16.00
C ASP A 111 -15.69 13.66 15.08
N VAL A 112 -14.66 13.48 14.28
CA VAL A 112 -14.50 12.26 13.44
C VAL A 112 -14.22 11.03 14.29
N LYS A 113 -13.35 11.16 15.29
CA LYS A 113 -12.98 10.04 16.17
C LYS A 113 -14.16 9.47 16.95
N ASN A 114 -15.16 10.30 17.26
CA ASN A 114 -16.36 9.89 17.99
C ASN A 114 -17.23 8.88 17.22
N HIS A 115 -16.97 8.67 15.94
CA HIS A 115 -17.63 7.65 15.10
C HIS A 115 -16.95 6.28 15.18
N PHE A 116 -15.99 6.12 16.07
CA PHE A 116 -15.24 4.88 16.26
C PHE A 116 -15.26 4.44 17.73
N PRO A 117 -15.22 3.14 18.02
CA PRO A 117 -14.98 2.65 19.37
C PRO A 117 -13.74 3.30 19.99
N ALA A 118 -13.78 3.59 21.28
CA ALA A 118 -12.76 4.37 21.97
C ALA A 118 -11.34 3.79 21.84
N ASP A 119 -11.21 2.48 21.77
CA ASP A 119 -9.95 1.77 21.58
C ASP A 119 -9.44 1.77 20.14
N LEU A 120 -10.29 2.11 19.15
CA LEU A 120 -9.94 2.23 17.72
C LEU A 120 -9.86 3.70 17.25
N ALA A 121 -10.16 4.65 18.11
CA ALA A 121 -10.24 6.08 17.81
C ALA A 121 -8.86 6.73 17.66
N SER A 122 -8.12 6.36 16.60
CA SER A 122 -6.83 6.95 16.27
C SER A 122 -6.97 8.40 15.80
N SER A 123 -5.87 9.17 15.94
CA SER A 123 -5.76 10.48 15.30
C SER A 123 -5.28 10.38 13.86
N GLU A 124 -4.69 9.27 13.46
CA GLU A 124 -4.19 9.09 12.10
C GLU A 124 -5.28 8.57 11.16
N THR A 125 -5.41 9.23 10.03
CA THR A 125 -6.46 8.93 9.04
C THR A 125 -6.36 7.50 8.51
N ALA A 126 -5.16 7.00 8.24
CA ALA A 126 -4.96 5.63 7.72
C ALA A 126 -5.46 4.55 8.70
N ASP A 127 -5.28 4.75 10.01
CA ASP A 127 -5.74 3.84 11.05
C ASP A 127 -7.28 3.78 11.10
N LEU A 128 -7.94 4.94 11.01
CA LEU A 128 -9.40 5.01 10.98
C LEU A 128 -9.97 4.31 9.74
N PHE A 129 -9.32 4.44 8.60
CA PHE A 129 -9.72 3.72 7.40
C PHE A 129 -9.56 2.19 7.55
N MET A 130 -8.53 1.71 8.24
CA MET A 130 -8.43 0.28 8.57
C MET A 130 -9.64 -0.18 9.39
N SER A 131 -10.09 0.62 10.36
CA SER A 131 -11.29 0.33 11.12
C SER A 131 -12.53 0.29 10.21
N VAL A 132 -12.74 1.29 9.33
CA VAL A 132 -13.84 1.29 8.36
C VAL A 132 -13.85 0.02 7.52
N ILE A 133 -12.69 -0.40 6.99
CA ILE A 133 -12.58 -1.62 6.17
C ILE A 133 -13.03 -2.84 6.97
N MET A 134 -12.54 -3.01 8.20
CA MET A 134 -12.89 -4.16 9.05
C MET A 134 -14.39 -4.23 9.34
N TYR A 135 -15.08 -3.10 9.54
CA TYR A 135 -16.54 -3.07 9.77
C TYR A 135 -17.36 -3.23 8.49
N ARG A 136 -16.80 -2.92 7.33
CA ARG A 136 -17.50 -2.98 6.04
C ARG A 136 -17.15 -4.19 5.18
N LEU A 137 -16.33 -5.09 5.67
CA LEU A 137 -16.03 -6.35 4.99
C LEU A 137 -17.03 -7.42 5.39
N LYS A 138 -17.57 -8.16 4.39
CA LYS A 138 -18.45 -9.32 4.64
C LYS A 138 -17.69 -10.44 5.35
N GLN A 139 -18.41 -11.39 5.95
CA GLN A 139 -17.84 -12.58 6.60
C GLN A 139 -17.02 -13.49 5.66
N THR A 140 -17.26 -13.40 4.36
CA THR A 140 -16.47 -14.08 3.33
C THR A 140 -15.57 -13.12 2.55
N GLY A 141 -15.53 -11.88 3.00
CA GLY A 141 -14.83 -10.80 2.30
C GLY A 141 -13.32 -10.87 2.47
N ARG A 142 -12.62 -10.13 1.59
CA ARG A 142 -11.16 -10.01 1.59
C ARG A 142 -10.71 -8.61 1.20
N ALA A 143 -9.56 -8.20 1.67
CA ALA A 143 -9.05 -6.86 1.42
C ALA A 143 -7.56 -6.86 1.06
N ALA A 144 -7.17 -5.86 0.28
CA ALA A 144 -5.78 -5.49 0.11
C ALA A 144 -5.65 -3.97 0.31
N VAL A 145 -4.79 -3.57 1.24
CA VAL A 145 -4.69 -2.18 1.70
C VAL A 145 -3.23 -1.75 1.73
N ILE A 146 -2.96 -0.54 1.22
CA ILE A 146 -1.63 0.05 1.29
C ILE A 146 -1.55 0.89 2.57
N LEU A 147 -0.56 0.63 3.41
CA LEU A 147 -0.36 1.35 4.66
C LEU A 147 1.10 1.80 4.82
N PRO A 148 1.35 2.94 5.48
CA PRO A 148 2.70 3.41 5.76
C PRO A 148 3.40 2.54 6.82
N ASP A 149 4.73 2.56 6.83
CA ASP A 149 5.55 1.87 7.86
C ASP A 149 5.13 2.25 9.28
N GLY A 150 4.69 3.49 9.50
CA GLY A 150 4.20 3.96 10.79
C GLY A 150 3.04 3.14 11.36
N PHE A 151 2.22 2.52 10.52
CA PHE A 151 1.20 1.58 10.95
C PHE A 151 1.83 0.27 11.48
N LEU A 152 2.88 -0.23 10.83
CA LEU A 152 3.50 -1.50 11.19
C LEU A 152 4.21 -1.44 12.53
N PHE A 153 5.10 -0.45 12.72
CA PHE A 153 5.89 -0.32 13.94
C PHE A 153 5.19 0.49 15.06
N GLY A 154 4.13 1.24 14.74
CA GLY A 154 3.44 2.11 15.72
C GLY A 154 2.95 1.34 16.95
N THR A 155 3.21 1.89 18.13
CA THR A 155 2.93 1.28 19.45
C THR A 155 1.93 2.08 20.28
N ASP A 156 1.28 3.10 19.70
CA ASP A 156 0.18 3.77 20.38
C ASP A 156 -1.02 2.84 20.58
N ASN A 157 -1.83 3.11 21.59
CA ASN A 157 -2.92 2.23 22.00
C ASN A 157 -3.93 1.93 20.89
N ALA A 158 -4.26 2.92 20.05
CA ALA A 158 -5.22 2.74 18.99
C ALA A 158 -4.65 1.81 17.89
N LYS A 159 -3.40 2.00 17.46
CA LYS A 159 -2.74 1.12 16.49
C LYS A 159 -2.62 -0.32 16.98
N ILE A 160 -2.23 -0.50 18.27
CA ILE A 160 -2.18 -1.83 18.88
C ILE A 160 -3.56 -2.46 18.87
N SER A 161 -4.62 -1.75 19.26
CA SER A 161 -6.00 -2.27 19.26
C SER A 161 -6.47 -2.63 17.86
N ILE A 162 -6.17 -1.82 16.85
CA ILE A 162 -6.50 -2.11 15.45
C ILE A 162 -5.77 -3.36 14.95
N LYS A 163 -4.46 -3.49 15.21
CA LYS A 163 -3.68 -4.68 14.84
C LYS A 163 -4.17 -5.93 15.60
N LYS A 164 -4.48 -5.79 16.89
CA LYS A 164 -5.07 -6.87 17.68
C LYS A 164 -6.40 -7.33 17.12
N LYS A 165 -7.30 -6.40 16.76
CA LYS A 165 -8.58 -6.71 16.12
C LYS A 165 -8.36 -7.41 14.79
N LEU A 166 -7.43 -6.90 13.97
CA LEU A 166 -7.07 -7.48 12.67
C LEU A 166 -6.61 -8.95 12.81
N LEU A 167 -5.70 -9.24 13.74
CA LEU A 167 -5.20 -10.61 13.95
C LEU A 167 -6.23 -11.53 14.60
N LYS A 168 -7.12 -11.00 15.44
CA LYS A 168 -8.09 -11.80 16.19
C LYS A 168 -9.34 -12.15 15.37
N GLU A 169 -9.82 -11.24 14.54
CA GLU A 169 -11.10 -11.37 13.84
C GLU A 169 -10.92 -11.69 12.35
N PHE A 170 -9.75 -11.36 11.80
CA PHE A 170 -9.39 -11.57 10.38
C PHE A 170 -8.13 -12.42 10.25
N ASN A 171 -7.97 -13.00 9.09
CA ASN A 171 -6.76 -13.71 8.70
C ASN A 171 -5.84 -12.77 7.92
N LEU A 172 -4.92 -12.09 8.59
CA LEU A 172 -3.85 -11.33 7.96
C LEU A 172 -2.79 -12.31 7.43
N HIS A 173 -2.91 -12.70 6.17
CA HIS A 173 -2.09 -13.79 5.62
C HIS A 173 -0.84 -13.33 4.88
N THR A 174 -0.74 -12.05 4.47
CA THR A 174 0.43 -11.57 3.70
C THR A 174 0.66 -10.09 3.89
N ILE A 175 1.91 -9.71 4.13
CA ILE A 175 2.41 -8.34 4.08
C ILE A 175 3.53 -8.24 3.05
N ILE A 176 3.37 -7.37 2.05
CA ILE A 176 4.41 -7.05 1.07
C ILE A 176 5.04 -5.72 1.46
N ARG A 177 6.33 -5.76 1.82
CA ARG A 177 7.12 -4.56 2.11
C ARG A 177 7.56 -3.94 0.78
N MET A 178 7.10 -2.71 0.51
CA MET A 178 7.38 -2.02 -0.75
C MET A 178 8.72 -1.29 -0.70
N PRO A 179 9.45 -1.15 -1.81
CA PRO A 179 10.63 -0.30 -1.86
C PRO A 179 10.25 1.16 -1.62
N ASN A 180 11.23 1.97 -1.20
CA ASN A 180 11.01 3.40 -1.03
C ASN A 180 10.60 4.09 -2.35
N SER A 181 10.10 5.31 -2.26
CA SER A 181 9.78 6.17 -3.42
C SER A 181 8.77 5.63 -4.43
N VAL A 182 8.01 4.56 -4.13
CA VAL A 182 7.01 3.99 -5.06
C VAL A 182 5.92 5.00 -5.43
N PHE A 183 5.65 5.98 -4.58
CA PHE A 183 4.70 7.06 -4.81
C PHE A 183 5.35 8.40 -5.16
N ALA A 184 6.63 8.41 -5.55
CA ALA A 184 7.28 9.63 -6.03
C ALA A 184 6.60 10.17 -7.30
N PRO A 185 6.43 11.49 -7.45
CA PRO A 185 6.96 12.58 -6.59
C PRO A 185 6.02 12.99 -5.45
N TYR A 186 4.90 12.30 -5.22
CA TYR A 186 3.85 12.73 -4.28
C TYR A 186 4.27 12.55 -2.82
N THR A 187 4.96 11.48 -2.50
CA THR A 187 5.49 11.21 -1.15
C THR A 187 6.71 10.29 -1.22
N SER A 188 7.59 10.42 -0.21
CA SER A 188 8.73 9.52 0.04
C SER A 188 8.43 8.48 1.12
N ILE A 189 7.22 8.46 1.67
CA ILE A 189 6.84 7.52 2.74
C ILE A 189 6.93 6.09 2.21
N THR A 190 7.65 5.24 2.94
CA THR A 190 7.68 3.81 2.68
C THR A 190 6.34 3.19 3.05
N THR A 191 5.86 2.31 2.19
CA THR A 191 4.53 1.73 2.32
C THR A 191 4.56 0.22 2.19
N ASN A 192 3.48 -0.41 2.62
CA ASN A 192 3.32 -1.85 2.64
C ASN A 192 1.94 -2.22 2.13
N ILE A 193 1.80 -3.38 1.51
CA ILE A 193 0.50 -3.91 1.12
C ILE A 193 0.12 -5.03 2.07
N LEU A 194 -0.97 -4.87 2.80
CA LEU A 194 -1.54 -5.87 3.68
C LEU A 194 -2.67 -6.59 2.96
N PHE A 195 -2.62 -7.91 2.91
CA PHE A 195 -3.68 -8.78 2.41
C PHE A 195 -4.29 -9.57 3.56
N PHE A 196 -5.59 -9.46 3.73
CA PHE A 196 -6.32 -10.19 4.76
C PHE A 196 -7.73 -10.57 4.29
N ASP A 197 -8.30 -11.58 4.91
CA ASP A 197 -9.67 -12.03 4.67
C ASP A 197 -10.40 -12.31 5.99
N HIS A 198 -11.72 -12.48 5.91
CA HIS A 198 -12.58 -12.70 7.08
C HIS A 198 -12.88 -14.20 7.31
N LYS A 199 -11.88 -15.07 7.08
CA LYS A 199 -12.02 -16.52 7.27
C LYS A 199 -11.74 -17.00 8.70
N GLY A 200 -11.59 -16.08 9.63
CA GLY A 200 -11.29 -16.33 11.04
C GLY A 200 -9.98 -15.70 11.48
N PRO A 201 -9.51 -16.00 12.70
CA PRO A 201 -8.31 -15.38 13.24
C PRO A 201 -7.06 -15.79 12.45
N THR A 202 -6.10 -14.88 12.42
CA THR A 202 -4.77 -15.11 11.86
C THR A 202 -4.10 -16.27 12.60
N LYS A 203 -3.57 -17.23 11.83
CA LYS A 203 -2.71 -18.30 12.34
C LYS A 203 -1.25 -17.99 12.06
N GLU A 204 -0.98 -17.56 10.85
CA GLU A 204 0.35 -17.20 10.37
C GLU A 204 0.26 -16.05 9.37
N THR A 205 1.31 -15.25 9.29
CA THR A 205 1.44 -14.14 8.35
C THR A 205 2.77 -14.26 7.61
N TRP A 206 2.69 -14.28 6.30
CA TRP A 206 3.85 -14.22 5.43
C TRP A 206 4.27 -12.78 5.17
N PHE A 207 5.53 -12.50 5.35
CA PHE A 207 6.17 -11.24 4.99
C PHE A 207 7.05 -11.44 3.75
N TYR A 208 7.01 -10.48 2.84
CA TYR A 208 7.89 -10.48 1.68
C TYR A 208 8.37 -9.06 1.40
N ARG A 209 9.69 -8.86 1.32
CA ARG A 209 10.29 -7.59 0.91
C ARG A 209 10.49 -7.56 -0.60
N LEU A 210 9.82 -6.61 -1.25
CA LEU A 210 10.07 -6.33 -2.66
C LEU A 210 11.25 -5.36 -2.75
N ASP A 211 12.37 -5.87 -3.22
CA ASP A 211 13.58 -5.06 -3.38
C ASP A 211 13.46 -4.08 -4.56
N MET A 212 14.29 -3.03 -4.55
CA MET A 212 14.38 -2.09 -5.66
C MET A 212 14.83 -2.85 -6.92
N PRO A 213 14.21 -2.63 -8.08
CA PRO A 213 14.62 -3.28 -9.32
C PRO A 213 16.08 -2.94 -9.69
N GLU A 214 16.75 -3.88 -10.34
CA GLU A 214 18.11 -3.68 -10.80
C GLU A 214 18.25 -2.41 -11.66
N GLY A 215 19.28 -1.61 -11.41
CA GLY A 215 19.50 -0.33 -12.08
C GLY A 215 18.63 0.84 -11.61
N TYR A 216 17.79 0.63 -10.59
CA TYR A 216 17.00 1.69 -9.95
C TYR A 216 17.59 2.06 -8.59
N LYS A 217 17.94 3.33 -8.41
CA LYS A 217 18.28 3.88 -7.07
C LYS A 217 17.03 4.33 -6.32
N HIS A 218 16.04 4.82 -7.05
CA HIS A 218 14.72 5.26 -6.55
C HIS A 218 13.73 5.32 -7.71
N PHE A 219 12.45 5.24 -7.43
CA PHE A 219 11.40 5.56 -8.39
C PHE A 219 11.22 7.08 -8.51
N SER A 220 10.75 7.54 -9.67
CA SER A 220 10.51 8.95 -9.96
C SER A 220 9.39 9.12 -10.98
N LYS A 221 8.99 10.36 -11.27
CA LYS A 221 8.01 10.66 -12.31
C LYS A 221 8.41 10.11 -13.69
N THR A 222 9.69 10.11 -14.01
CA THR A 222 10.23 9.62 -15.30
C THR A 222 10.56 8.12 -15.28
N LYS A 223 10.73 7.54 -14.10
CA LYS A 223 10.97 6.10 -13.88
C LYS A 223 9.99 5.59 -12.82
N PRO A 224 8.67 5.54 -13.10
CA PRO A 224 7.67 5.10 -12.13
C PRO A 224 7.75 3.60 -11.89
N MET A 225 7.18 3.16 -10.77
CA MET A 225 6.94 1.74 -10.53
C MET A 225 5.95 1.20 -11.57
N LYS A 226 6.24 0.02 -12.10
CA LYS A 226 5.41 -0.67 -13.11
C LYS A 226 4.95 -2.03 -12.61
N LEU A 227 3.95 -2.61 -13.27
CA LEU A 227 3.41 -3.92 -12.93
C LEU A 227 4.47 -5.04 -13.04
N GLU A 228 5.40 -4.94 -14.00
CA GLU A 228 6.48 -5.89 -14.19
C GLU A 228 7.41 -6.02 -12.98
N HIS A 229 7.57 -4.95 -12.19
CA HIS A 229 8.41 -4.96 -10.99
C HIS A 229 7.83 -5.84 -9.87
N PHE A 230 6.56 -6.23 -9.96
CA PHE A 230 5.93 -7.19 -9.03
C PHE A 230 6.12 -8.65 -9.44
N GLN A 231 6.80 -8.93 -10.55
CA GLN A 231 6.98 -10.31 -11.01
C GLN A 231 7.62 -11.22 -9.94
N PRO A 232 8.67 -10.79 -9.20
CA PRO A 232 9.25 -11.61 -8.12
C PRO A 232 8.24 -11.93 -7.01
N VAL A 233 7.33 -10.99 -6.68
CA VAL A 233 6.28 -11.23 -5.68
C VAL A 233 5.28 -12.25 -6.19
N LYS A 234 4.89 -12.19 -7.48
CA LYS A 234 3.92 -13.11 -8.08
C LYS A 234 4.45 -14.54 -8.13
N GLU A 235 5.73 -14.69 -8.46
CA GLU A 235 6.41 -16.00 -8.47
C GLU A 235 6.45 -16.58 -7.06
N TRP A 236 6.91 -15.80 -6.08
CA TRP A 236 6.92 -16.20 -4.68
C TRP A 236 5.51 -16.49 -4.14
N TRP A 237 4.49 -15.74 -4.54
CA TRP A 237 3.12 -15.91 -4.04
C TRP A 237 2.55 -17.30 -4.31
N ASN A 238 2.90 -17.87 -5.43
CA ASN A 238 2.42 -19.20 -5.84
C ASN A 238 3.21 -20.34 -5.17
N ASP A 239 4.46 -20.09 -4.75
CA ASP A 239 5.34 -21.04 -4.06
C ASP A 239 6.08 -20.31 -2.93
N ARG A 240 5.38 -20.09 -1.82
CA ARG A 240 5.89 -19.31 -0.70
C ARG A 240 6.98 -20.05 0.04
N GLN A 241 8.16 -19.45 0.10
CA GLN A 241 9.31 -19.96 0.81
C GLN A 241 9.96 -18.84 1.63
N GLU A 242 10.59 -19.21 2.73
CA GLU A 242 11.46 -18.31 3.48
C GLU A 242 12.73 -18.06 2.68
N ILE A 243 13.13 -16.80 2.59
CA ILE A 243 14.29 -16.35 1.81
C ILE A 243 15.11 -15.42 2.69
N THR A 244 16.38 -15.73 2.85
CA THR A 244 17.36 -14.89 3.54
C THR A 244 18.42 -14.45 2.54
N ILE A 245 18.74 -13.17 2.50
CA ILE A 245 19.78 -12.59 1.65
C ILE A 245 20.73 -11.79 2.55
N ASP A 246 22.02 -12.08 2.48
CA ASP A 246 23.08 -11.42 3.25
C ASP A 246 22.80 -11.36 4.77
N GLY A 247 22.18 -12.42 5.31
CA GLY A 247 21.83 -12.54 6.73
C GLY A 247 20.52 -11.82 7.13
N PHE A 248 19.80 -11.19 6.19
CA PHE A 248 18.53 -10.51 6.43
C PHE A 248 17.36 -11.27 5.81
N ASP A 249 16.27 -11.41 6.55
CA ASP A 249 15.06 -12.04 6.05
C ASP A 249 14.43 -11.16 4.95
N LYS A 250 14.33 -11.72 3.74
CA LYS A 250 13.59 -11.14 2.63
C LYS A 250 12.14 -11.61 2.64
N SER A 251 11.94 -12.89 2.91
CA SER A 251 10.63 -13.50 3.10
C SER A 251 10.66 -14.42 4.31
N LYS A 252 9.64 -14.31 5.15
CA LYS A 252 9.51 -15.17 6.34
C LYS A 252 8.07 -15.31 6.78
N CYS A 253 7.74 -16.47 7.33
CA CYS A 253 6.46 -16.76 7.96
C CYS A 253 6.57 -16.56 9.46
N TYR A 254 5.61 -15.83 10.05
CA TYR A 254 5.50 -15.65 11.49
C TYR A 254 4.14 -16.14 11.97
N THR A 255 4.12 -16.88 13.08
CA THR A 255 2.86 -17.27 13.72
C THR A 255 2.20 -16.07 14.41
N ALA A 256 0.89 -16.18 14.64
CA ALA A 256 0.17 -15.14 15.36
C ALA A 256 0.74 -14.92 16.78
N GLU A 257 1.17 -16.00 17.46
CA GLU A 257 1.79 -15.92 18.77
C GLU A 257 3.07 -15.08 18.75
N GLN A 258 3.94 -15.30 17.77
CA GLN A 258 5.17 -14.51 17.58
C GLN A 258 4.85 -13.03 17.37
N LEU A 259 3.82 -12.70 16.58
CA LEU A 259 3.40 -11.31 16.37
C LEU A 259 2.80 -10.68 17.65
N ILE A 260 2.13 -11.46 18.47
CA ILE A 260 1.59 -11.01 19.76
C ILE A 260 2.74 -10.77 20.76
N GLU A 261 3.72 -11.66 20.84
CA GLU A 261 4.90 -11.54 21.72
C GLU A 261 5.71 -10.28 21.42
N THR A 262 5.76 -9.83 20.18
CA THR A 262 6.39 -8.55 19.80
C THR A 262 5.48 -7.32 19.99
N ASN A 263 4.41 -7.45 20.78
CA ASN A 263 3.42 -6.41 20.99
C ASN A 263 2.77 -5.90 19.70
N TYR A 264 2.42 -6.84 18.82
CA TYR A 264 1.83 -6.55 17.51
C TYR A 264 2.71 -5.68 16.59
N ASN A 265 4.02 -5.73 16.75
CA ASN A 265 4.95 -5.11 15.81
C ASN A 265 4.96 -5.92 14.50
N LEU A 266 4.50 -5.28 13.42
CA LEU A 266 4.48 -5.86 12.07
C LEU A 266 5.63 -5.33 11.19
N ASP A 267 6.59 -4.62 11.77
CA ASP A 267 7.78 -4.11 11.05
C ASP A 267 8.86 -5.19 10.96
N LEU A 268 8.57 -6.23 10.19
CA LEU A 268 9.39 -7.40 10.00
C LEU A 268 9.79 -7.52 8.53
N CYS A 269 10.88 -8.21 8.23
CA CYS A 269 11.46 -8.33 6.89
C CYS A 269 11.66 -6.97 6.20
N GLY A 270 12.07 -5.97 6.98
CA GLY A 270 12.39 -4.62 6.48
C GLY A 270 13.65 -4.58 5.64
N TYR A 271 13.95 -3.42 5.06
CA TYR A 271 15.21 -3.20 4.37
C TYR A 271 16.36 -3.27 5.37
N PRO A 272 17.48 -3.93 5.02
CA PRO A 272 18.66 -3.97 5.88
C PRO A 272 19.12 -2.54 6.19
N HIS A 273 19.19 -2.18 7.45
CA HIS A 273 19.96 -1.04 7.88
C HIS A 273 21.41 -1.52 7.99
N ILE A 274 22.23 -1.14 7.03
CA ILE A 274 23.68 -1.23 7.19
C ILE A 274 23.99 -0.11 8.17
N GLU A 275 24.30 -0.44 9.42
CA GLU A 275 24.90 0.52 10.34
C GLU A 275 26.19 1.00 9.66
N GLU A 276 26.19 2.24 9.20
CA GLU A 276 27.44 2.86 8.75
C GLU A 276 28.37 2.86 9.98
N GLU A 277 29.53 2.24 9.83
CA GLU A 277 30.54 2.22 10.86
C GLU A 277 30.81 3.68 11.27
N ILE A 278 30.54 4.01 12.54
CA ILE A 278 30.79 5.37 13.05
C ILE A 278 32.29 5.53 13.08
N LEU A 279 32.85 6.04 11.99
CA LEU A 279 34.28 6.33 11.87
C LEU A 279 34.66 7.40 12.86
N ASP A 280 35.90 7.32 13.32
CA ASP A 280 36.51 8.43 14.05
C ASP A 280 36.35 9.73 13.24
N PRO A 281 36.05 10.89 13.87
CA PRO A 281 35.85 12.15 13.16
C PRO A 281 37.04 12.52 12.24
N HIS A 282 38.26 12.14 12.60
CA HIS A 282 39.44 12.38 11.77
C HIS A 282 39.41 11.52 10.49
N ASP A 283 39.10 10.25 10.62
CA ASP A 283 38.99 9.31 9.48
C ASP A 283 37.83 9.71 8.54
N LEU A 284 36.73 10.18 9.12
CA LEU A 284 35.58 10.69 8.34
C LEU A 284 35.97 11.92 7.50
N ILE A 285 36.76 12.85 8.08
CA ILE A 285 37.27 14.02 7.37
C ILE A 285 38.21 13.61 6.24
N LEU A 286 39.13 12.67 6.48
CA LEU A 286 40.01 12.14 5.46
C LEU A 286 39.26 11.51 4.29
N GLN A 287 38.30 10.63 4.56
CA GLN A 287 37.46 10.03 3.52
C GLN A 287 36.67 11.09 2.74
N TYR A 288 36.14 12.10 3.43
CA TYR A 288 35.43 13.20 2.76
C TYR A 288 36.39 13.98 1.82
N GLN A 289 37.61 14.27 2.26
CA GLN A 289 38.60 14.96 1.45
C GLN A 289 39.01 14.16 0.21
N GLU A 290 39.19 12.84 0.34
CA GLU A 290 39.50 11.95 -0.78
C GLU A 290 38.32 11.86 -1.78
N LYS A 291 37.11 11.68 -1.29
CA LYS A 291 35.89 11.68 -2.14
C LYS A 291 35.74 13.01 -2.89
N ARG A 292 35.95 14.11 -2.20
CA ARG A 292 35.89 15.45 -2.80
C ARG A 292 36.94 15.65 -3.89
N ALA A 293 38.17 15.22 -3.64
CA ALA A 293 39.25 15.29 -4.63
C ALA A 293 38.93 14.47 -5.87
N GLY A 294 38.41 13.25 -5.72
CA GLY A 294 37.98 12.39 -6.83
C GLY A 294 36.84 12.99 -7.64
N LEU A 295 35.82 13.57 -6.99
CA LEU A 295 34.74 14.26 -7.67
C LEU A 295 35.22 15.50 -8.45
N ASN A 296 36.11 16.32 -7.86
CA ASN A 296 36.68 17.47 -8.53
C ASN A 296 37.47 17.05 -9.78
N ALA A 297 38.33 16.03 -9.68
CA ALA A 297 39.07 15.51 -10.84
C ALA A 297 38.13 15.02 -11.97
N THR A 298 36.97 14.43 -11.61
CA THR A 298 35.97 14.04 -12.59
C THR A 298 35.32 15.25 -13.24
N ILE A 299 34.97 16.27 -12.48
CA ILE A 299 34.44 17.55 -12.96
C ILE A 299 35.41 18.20 -13.92
N ASP A 300 36.71 18.33 -13.55
CA ASP A 300 37.74 18.92 -14.36
C ASP A 300 37.91 18.16 -15.69
N THR A 301 37.88 16.82 -15.64
CA THR A 301 37.93 15.99 -16.84
C THR A 301 36.75 16.24 -17.79
N VAL A 302 35.56 16.47 -17.26
CA VAL A 302 34.36 16.78 -18.04
C VAL A 302 34.44 18.18 -18.63
N LEU A 303 34.88 19.14 -17.85
CA LEU A 303 35.12 20.53 -18.29
C LEU A 303 36.15 20.59 -19.43
N ASP A 304 37.25 19.87 -19.31
CA ASP A 304 38.24 19.76 -20.39
C ASP A 304 37.68 19.19 -21.69
N LYS A 305 36.81 18.15 -21.58
CA LYS A 305 36.14 17.61 -22.75
C LYS A 305 35.21 18.63 -23.39
N ILE A 306 34.44 19.37 -22.61
CA ILE A 306 33.54 20.42 -23.11
C ILE A 306 34.34 21.50 -23.81
N THR A 307 35.45 21.99 -23.18
CA THR A 307 36.32 23.01 -23.77
C THR A 307 36.87 22.57 -25.12
N ARG A 308 37.37 21.33 -25.23
CA ARG A 308 37.86 20.76 -26.48
C ARG A 308 36.80 20.63 -27.57
N LEU A 309 35.54 20.40 -27.17
CA LEU A 309 34.42 20.34 -28.13
C LEU A 309 34.05 21.74 -28.64
N LEU A 310 34.10 22.75 -27.77
CA LEU A 310 33.83 24.14 -28.11
C LEU A 310 34.94 24.74 -29.02
N GLU A 311 36.18 24.31 -28.85
CA GLU A 311 37.32 24.74 -29.68
C GLU A 311 37.25 24.13 -31.10
N LYS A 312 36.47 23.07 -31.32
CA LYS A 312 36.29 22.37 -32.59
C LYS A 312 35.05 22.80 -33.35
N ALA A 313 34.15 23.57 -32.73
CA ALA A 313 32.93 24.11 -33.31
C ALA A 313 33.15 25.49 -33.87
#